data_216bbd81080c5c0cc04df1811d76b526
#
_entry.id   216bbd81080c5c0cc04df1811d76b526
#
_cell.length_a   1.000
_cell.length_b   1.000
_cell.length_c   1.000
_cell.angle_alpha   90.00
_cell.angle_beta   90.00
_cell.angle_gamma   90.00
#
_symmetry.space_group_name_H-M   'P 1'
#
loop_
_entity.id
_entity.type
_entity.pdbx_description
1 polymer ?
#
loop_
_entity_poly.entity_id
_entity_poly.type
_entity_poly.pdbx_seq_one_letter_code
_entity_poly.pdbx_strand_id
1 'polypeptide(L)' 'MAIKSVSIRIEEEMLQKLGFVADYEGRSVNSHILVLIRENIRAFEQAHGEIDGAVNPAENVKPTRKN' A
#
# COMPACT_ATOMS: atom_id res chain seq x y z
N MET A 1 -18.53 2.79 -0.30
CA MET A 1 -17.30 2.08 -0.59
C MET A 1 -16.92 1.20 0.58
N ALA A 2 -16.60 -0.03 0.30
CA ALA A 2 -16.28 -0.97 1.37
C ALA A 2 -14.84 -0.79 1.82
N ILE A 3 -14.61 -0.95 3.10
CA ILE A 3 -13.28 -0.89 3.67
C ILE A 3 -12.91 -2.29 4.10
N LYS A 4 -11.74 -2.73 3.68
CA LYS A 4 -11.24 -4.04 4.03
C LYS A 4 -9.92 -3.90 4.77
N SER A 5 -9.63 -4.87 5.59
CA SER A 5 -8.34 -4.83 6.29
C SER A 5 -7.40 -5.84 5.67
N VAL A 6 -6.12 -5.52 5.77
CA VAL A 6 -5.07 -6.41 5.32
C VAL A 6 -3.98 -6.36 6.36
N SER A 7 -3.38 -7.50 6.64
CA SER A 7 -2.30 -7.59 7.62
C SER A 7 -1.00 -7.86 6.91
N ILE A 8 0.04 -7.17 7.34
CA ILE A 8 1.37 -7.42 6.82
C ILE A 8 2.32 -7.57 7.99
N ARG A 9 3.37 -8.30 7.76
CA ARG A 9 4.45 -8.42 8.73
C ARG A 9 5.60 -7.58 8.27
N ILE A 10 6.20 -6.84 9.18
CA ILE A 10 7.27 -5.92 8.84
C ILE A 10 8.33 -6.01 9.91
N GLU A 11 9.57 -5.93 9.50
CA GLU A 11 10.67 -5.96 10.45
C GLU A 11 10.61 -4.78 11.37
N GLU A 12 11.01 -5.00 12.61
CA GLU A 12 10.93 -3.97 13.62
C GLU A 12 11.72 -2.73 13.24
N GLU A 13 12.91 -2.92 12.74
CA GLU A 13 13.75 -1.80 12.34
C GLU A 13 13.09 -0.99 11.23
N MET A 14 12.50 -1.68 10.27
CA MET A 14 11.83 -1.01 9.16
C MET A 14 10.61 -0.24 9.67
N LEU A 15 9.89 -0.82 10.62
CA LEU A 15 8.73 -0.15 11.18
C LEU A 15 9.15 1.11 11.93
N GLN A 16 10.27 1.05 12.66
CA GLN A 16 10.74 2.22 13.37
C GLN A 16 11.14 3.33 12.42
N LYS A 17 11.80 2.97 11.33
CA LYS A 17 12.18 3.97 10.33
C LYS A 17 10.95 4.56 9.65
N LEU A 18 9.96 3.73 9.40
CA LEU A 18 8.73 4.21 8.82
C LEU A 18 8.04 5.20 9.77
N GLY A 19 8.06 4.90 11.06
CA GLY A 19 7.50 5.80 12.04
C GLY A 19 8.19 7.15 12.05
N PHE A 20 9.51 7.12 11.91
CA PHE A 20 10.27 8.37 11.85
C PHE A 20 9.86 9.20 10.63
N VAL A 21 9.76 8.54 9.46
CA VAL A 21 9.37 9.25 8.25
C VAL A 21 7.96 9.79 8.36
N ALA A 22 7.05 8.98 8.89
CA ALA A 22 5.66 9.42 9.02
C ALA A 22 5.57 10.64 9.94
N ASP A 23 6.32 10.61 11.03
CA ASP A 23 6.31 11.72 11.98
C ASP A 23 6.86 12.97 11.33
N TYR A 24 7.93 12.82 10.56
CA TYR A 24 8.52 13.95 9.85
C TYR A 24 7.50 14.56 8.89
N GLU A 25 6.68 13.72 8.27
CA GLU A 25 5.67 14.17 7.33
C GLU A 25 4.39 14.64 8.02
N GLY A 26 4.33 14.55 9.33
CA GLY A 26 3.15 14.98 10.06
C GLY A 26 2.00 14.00 9.96
N ARG A 27 2.30 12.71 9.80
CA ARG A 27 1.26 11.69 9.65
C ARG A 27 1.44 10.61 10.68
N SER A 28 0.35 9.91 11.00
CA SER A 28 0.47 8.67 11.74
C SER A 28 1.02 7.60 10.82
N VAL A 29 1.54 6.52 11.40
CA VAL A 29 2.06 5.42 10.59
C VAL A 29 0.99 4.85 9.69
N ASN A 30 -0.22 4.64 10.22
CA ASN A 30 -1.29 4.08 9.40
C ASN A 30 -1.66 5.00 8.24
N SER A 31 -1.76 6.29 8.50
CA SER A 31 -2.06 7.24 7.43
C SER A 31 -0.96 7.27 6.40
N HIS A 32 0.29 7.20 6.87
CA HIS A 32 1.42 7.25 5.95
C HIS A 32 1.43 6.02 5.04
N ILE A 33 1.11 4.86 5.60
CA ILE A 33 1.04 3.63 4.81
C ILE A 33 0.00 3.78 3.70
N LEU A 34 -1.16 4.34 4.04
CA LEU A 34 -2.20 4.53 3.03
C LEU A 34 -1.74 5.47 1.93
N VAL A 35 -1.00 6.51 2.29
CA VAL A 35 -0.48 7.43 1.29
C VAL A 35 0.49 6.70 0.37
N LEU A 36 1.37 5.89 0.93
CA LEU A 36 2.34 5.15 0.13
C LEU A 36 1.64 4.19 -0.83
N ILE A 37 0.61 3.51 -0.35
CA ILE A 37 -0.13 2.59 -1.20
C ILE A 37 -0.80 3.36 -2.35
N ARG A 38 -1.42 4.48 -2.01
CA ARG A 38 -2.13 5.27 -3.01
C ARG A 38 -1.16 5.79 -4.07
N GLU A 39 0.00 6.25 -3.64
CA GLU A 39 0.98 6.77 -4.57
C GLU A 39 1.57 5.67 -5.44
N ASN A 40 1.75 4.49 -4.86
CA ASN A 40 2.26 3.36 -5.63
C ASN A 40 1.30 2.98 -6.73
N ILE A 41 0.00 2.92 -6.41
CA ILE A 41 -1.00 2.58 -7.38
C ILE A 41 -1.07 3.63 -8.48
N ARG A 42 -1.02 4.90 -8.07
CA ARG A 42 -1.06 5.99 -9.04
C ARG A 42 0.11 5.91 -10.00
N ALA A 43 1.29 5.64 -9.49
CA ALA A 43 2.48 5.54 -10.33
C ALA A 43 2.36 4.39 -11.31
N PHE A 44 1.82 3.28 -10.84
CA PHE A 44 1.63 2.13 -11.72
C PHE A 44 0.65 2.47 -12.84
N GLU A 45 -0.45 3.13 -12.49
CA GLU A 45 -1.46 3.44 -13.49
C GLU A 45 -0.95 4.47 -14.49
N GLN A 46 -0.10 5.38 -14.05
CA GLN A 46 0.48 6.33 -14.99
C GLN A 46 1.42 5.66 -15.98
N ALA A 47 2.09 4.62 -15.54
CA ALA A 47 3.03 3.92 -16.40
C ALA A 47 2.37 2.87 -17.27
N HIS A 48 1.32 2.24 -16.78
CA HIS A 48 0.74 1.07 -17.45
C HIS A 48 -0.72 1.23 -17.82
N GLY A 49 -1.34 2.34 -17.46
CA GLY A 49 -2.75 2.54 -17.74
C GLY A 49 -3.59 2.23 -16.52
N GLU A 50 -4.80 2.72 -16.54
CA GLU A 50 -5.70 2.62 -15.42
C GLU A 50 -6.08 1.17 -15.17
N ILE A 51 -6.09 0.78 -13.90
CA ILE A 51 -6.50 -0.55 -13.52
C ILE A 51 -8.01 -0.64 -13.62
N ASP A 52 -8.48 -1.65 -14.34
CA ASP A 52 -9.90 -1.82 -14.59
C ASP A 52 -10.63 -2.12 -13.29
N GLY A 53 -11.75 -1.48 -13.10
CA GLY A 53 -12.56 -1.73 -11.92
C GLY A 53 -13.13 -3.12 -11.87
N ALA A 54 -13.04 -3.86 -12.96
CA ALA A 54 -13.49 -5.24 -12.98
C ALA A 54 -12.51 -6.20 -12.33
N VAL A 55 -11.37 -5.69 -11.90
CA VAL A 55 -10.37 -6.53 -11.26
C VAL A 55 -10.97 -7.17 -10.02
N ASN A 56 -10.79 -8.48 -9.89
CA ASN A 56 -11.30 -9.22 -8.75
C ASN A 56 -10.32 -9.11 -7.60
N PRO A 57 -10.71 -8.48 -6.50
CA PRO A 57 -9.79 -8.30 -5.37
C PRO A 57 -9.22 -9.60 -4.84
N ALA A 58 -9.99 -10.67 -4.89
CA ALA A 58 -9.50 -11.94 -4.39
C ALA A 58 -8.35 -12.46 -5.23
N GLU A 59 -8.41 -12.23 -6.51
CA GLU A 59 -7.32 -12.64 -7.37
C GLU A 59 -6.10 -11.77 -7.19
N ASN A 60 -6.33 -10.50 -6.90
CA ASN A 60 -5.22 -9.59 -6.75
C ASN A 60 -4.40 -9.86 -5.51
N VAL A 61 -4.98 -10.51 -4.55
CA VAL A 61 -4.23 -10.77 -3.35
C VAL A 61 -3.48 -12.06 -3.41
N LYS A 62 -3.52 -12.76 -4.49
CA LYS A 62 -2.77 -13.98 -4.59
C LYS A 62 -1.30 -13.68 -4.47
N PRO A 63 -0.64 -14.40 -3.62
CA PRO A 63 0.74 -14.09 -3.35
C PRO A 63 1.64 -14.33 -4.51
N THR A 64 1.23 -15.04 -5.37
CA THR A 64 2.06 -15.35 -6.37
C THR A 64 2.83 -14.28 -6.91
N ARG A 65 3.07 -13.96 -6.92
CA ARG A 65 3.67 -13.20 -7.61
C ARG A 65 4.76 -12.97 -7.41
N LYS A 66 5.12 -13.27 -7.55
CA LYS A 66 6.00 -13.07 -7.59
C LYS A 66 6.50 -12.53 -7.68
N ASN A 67 6.66 -12.39 -7.58
CA ASN A 67 7.26 -12.03 -7.67
C ASN A 67 7.67 -11.84 -7.54
#